data_1305ad6ce5ea00d71d4fed9fd65bc1a7
#
_entry.id   1305ad6ce5ea00d71d4fed9fd65bc1a7
#
_cell.length_a   1.000
_cell.length_b   1.000
_cell.length_c   1.000
_cell.angle_alpha   90.00
_cell.angle_beta   90.00
_cell.angle_gamma   90.00
#
_symmetry.space_group_name_H-M   'P 1'
#
loop_
_entity.id
_entity.type
_entity.pdbx_description
1 polymer ?
#
loop_
_entity_poly.entity_id
_entity_poly.type
_entity_poly.pdbx_seq_one_letter_code
_entity_poly.pdbx_strand_id
1 'polypeptide(L)'
;MSSIKPTAAFGAYLFLSTFGLLAHANELAATPSPDTRTVEAAPTAAVLSPLKIAIQQQLGNGASKAIDKADRAAVAAYYTEPDSIAVWVAEGRFTPRAISAVEEIRRAGDWGLAPSSFDIPDITETLATPEAQAAAELWTSLAVLKYARYARGGRIDLGLLGRNVDQKPPVIDPKTVLLGIATTSDAAAYLRGLHPKHPQFEKLRQALLSARSTPAASLSAQLVPEPTGKSARGSARAKPPGDASQRILVNMERWRWLPEELGNFHVWDNIPEYRMRVMKEGKVAHTETIIVGKPSTPTPIFSADMKYVIFHPTWGVPDGIKVNEIAPSLRRSSSIWGGSDPAILRRHDLRVSYNGRPVDPSSVNWESVDIRSFQFTQPPSSSNVLGVVKFRFPNKHDVYMHDTPEKELFSRTEKAFSHGCMRVKNPRRLAEVLLAEDKGWSSAQVGNAIAGGSTQEVTLTKQVPVHVTYFTAVVDDDGQLKTFADLYGHDSRVFAALEGRPIKLIAQSDPSAREVRRSPAKAYRPANDGGLASIFSGLFGN
;
A
#
# COMPACT_ATOMS: atom_id res chain seq x y z
N MET A 1 -6.67 -55.50 28.67
CA MET A 1 -6.10 -55.36 30.01
C MET A 1 -5.80 -53.89 30.26
N SER A 2 -6.51 -53.33 31.27
CA SER A 2 -6.26 -52.12 32.09
C SER A 2 -5.76 -50.86 31.41
N SER A 3 -6.56 -49.86 31.12
CA SER A 3 -7.25 -48.86 31.98
C SER A 3 -6.37 -48.19 33.03
N ILE A 4 -6.08 -46.91 32.82
CA ILE A 4 -6.09 -45.85 33.84
C ILE A 4 -6.18 -44.47 33.14
N LYS A 5 -7.28 -43.73 33.41
CA LYS A 5 -7.40 -42.27 33.29
C LYS A 5 -6.95 -41.63 34.60
N PRO A 6 -6.54 -40.40 34.61
CA PRO A 6 -7.03 -39.52 35.67
C PRO A 6 -7.68 -38.21 35.16
N THR A 7 -8.60 -37.83 35.96
CA THR A 7 -9.63 -36.81 36.01
C THR A 7 -9.10 -35.38 36.11
N ALA A 8 -9.83 -34.47 35.51
CA ALA A 8 -9.72 -33.01 35.65
C ALA A 8 -10.17 -32.52 37.03
N ALA A 9 -9.59 -31.42 37.51
CA ALA A 9 -10.14 -30.61 38.59
C ALA A 9 -10.26 -29.15 38.13
N PHE A 10 -11.51 -28.69 38.06
CA PHE A 10 -11.90 -27.29 37.93
C PHE A 10 -11.74 -26.58 39.28
N GLY A 11 -11.13 -25.41 39.31
CA GLY A 11 -11.12 -24.48 40.42
C GLY A 11 -11.71 -23.14 40.01
N ALA A 12 -12.96 -22.94 40.34
CA ALA A 12 -13.63 -21.64 40.23
C ALA A 12 -13.39 -20.83 41.51
N TYR A 13 -12.92 -19.60 41.39
CA TYR A 13 -12.92 -18.64 42.49
C TYR A 13 -14.06 -17.65 42.33
N LEU A 14 -15.00 -17.75 43.24
CA LEU A 14 -16.14 -16.84 43.47
C LEU A 14 -15.67 -15.75 44.44
N PHE A 15 -15.82 -14.47 44.09
CA PHE A 15 -15.74 -13.35 45.03
C PHE A 15 -17.14 -12.94 45.46
N LEU A 16 -17.45 -13.16 46.75
CA LEU A 16 -18.65 -12.65 47.41
C LEU A 16 -18.40 -11.23 47.93
N SER A 17 -19.28 -10.36 47.60
CA SER A 17 -19.49 -9.03 48.22
C SER A 17 -20.37 -9.18 49.47
N THR A 18 -19.94 -8.61 50.58
CA THR A 18 -20.83 -8.44 51.74
C THR A 18 -21.00 -6.98 52.11
N PHE A 19 -22.24 -6.53 52.01
CA PHE A 19 -22.76 -5.32 52.65
C PHE A 19 -22.93 -5.55 54.15
N GLY A 20 -22.60 -4.56 54.98
CA GLY A 20 -22.91 -4.51 56.41
C GLY A 20 -23.29 -3.09 56.83
N LEU A 21 -24.49 -2.98 57.32
CA LEU A 21 -25.20 -1.74 57.73
C LEU A 21 -25.07 -1.51 59.26
N LEU A 22 -24.91 -0.24 59.65
CA LEU A 22 -25.41 0.49 60.82
C LEU A 22 -25.15 0.00 62.25
N ALA A 23 -24.59 0.92 63.05
CA ALA A 23 -25.15 1.25 64.35
C ALA A 23 -24.69 2.63 64.84
N HIS A 24 -25.65 3.43 65.35
CA HIS A 24 -25.52 4.74 65.97
C HIS A 24 -25.04 4.58 67.44
N ALA A 25 -24.26 5.53 67.91
CA ALA A 25 -24.37 6.02 69.29
C ALA A 25 -23.64 7.36 69.48
N ASN A 26 -24.37 8.27 69.97
CA ASN A 26 -24.29 9.58 70.58
C ASN A 26 -23.03 10.04 71.34
N GLU A 27 -22.72 11.35 71.12
CA GLU A 27 -22.51 12.45 72.05
C GLU A 27 -21.31 12.41 73.03
N LEU A 28 -20.43 13.39 72.83
CA LEU A 28 -20.20 14.45 73.82
C LEU A 28 -19.22 15.51 73.27
N ALA A 29 -19.59 16.77 73.53
CA ALA A 29 -18.92 17.98 73.06
C ALA A 29 -17.53 18.20 73.72
N ALA A 30 -16.56 18.68 72.92
CA ALA A 30 -15.37 19.41 73.38
C ALA A 30 -15.01 20.53 72.43
N THR A 31 -14.75 21.68 72.96
CA THR A 31 -14.48 22.99 72.43
C THR A 31 -13.29 23.06 71.45
N PRO A 32 -13.27 24.07 70.53
CA PRO A 32 -12.28 24.14 69.43
C PRO A 32 -10.94 24.72 69.88
N SER A 33 -9.87 24.07 69.47
CA SER A 33 -8.52 24.68 69.44
C SER A 33 -8.16 25.14 68.04
N PRO A 34 -7.28 26.12 67.84
CA PRO A 34 -7.21 26.93 66.67
C PRO A 34 -6.61 26.23 65.45
N ASP A 35 -7.23 26.52 64.35
CA ASP A 35 -6.92 26.20 62.96
C ASP A 35 -5.42 26.34 62.64
N THR A 36 -4.70 25.21 62.52
CA THR A 36 -3.49 25.11 61.72
C THR A 36 -3.89 24.70 60.34
N ARG A 37 -4.22 25.64 59.49
CA ARG A 37 -4.28 25.43 58.05
C ARG A 37 -2.88 25.03 57.61
N THR A 38 -2.65 23.71 57.38
CA THR A 38 -1.59 23.24 56.50
C THR A 38 -1.91 23.84 55.14
N VAL A 39 -1.14 24.86 54.78
CA VAL A 39 -1.09 25.37 53.42
C VAL A 39 -0.49 24.20 52.61
N GLU A 40 -1.36 23.51 51.90
CA GLU A 40 -0.95 22.57 50.85
C GLU A 40 -0.11 23.37 49.88
N ALA A 41 1.20 23.15 49.90
CA ALA A 41 2.14 23.84 49.03
C ALA A 41 1.68 23.52 47.59
N ALA A 42 1.26 24.55 46.87
CA ALA A 42 1.02 24.45 45.43
C ALA A 42 2.20 23.72 44.78
N PRO A 43 1.95 22.76 43.85
CA PRO A 43 3.02 22.05 43.20
C PRO A 43 4.02 23.08 42.63
N THR A 44 5.22 23.07 43.15
CA THR A 44 6.31 23.92 42.67
C THR A 44 6.47 23.61 41.21
N ALA A 45 6.17 24.57 40.33
CA ALA A 45 6.37 24.42 38.89
C ALA A 45 7.84 23.98 38.70
N ALA A 46 8.01 22.80 38.11
CA ALA A 46 9.33 22.23 37.90
C ALA A 46 10.15 23.21 37.07
N VAL A 47 11.19 23.80 37.68
CA VAL A 47 12.07 24.75 37.03
C VAL A 47 12.82 23.99 35.93
N LEU A 48 12.49 24.29 34.67
CA LEU A 48 13.17 23.69 33.52
C LEU A 48 14.65 23.98 33.59
N SER A 49 15.48 22.97 33.28
CA SER A 49 16.93 23.16 33.23
C SER A 49 17.32 24.19 32.15
N PRO A 50 18.43 24.92 32.30
CA PRO A 50 18.91 25.89 31.30
C PRO A 50 18.98 25.27 29.89
N LEU A 51 19.39 24.02 29.79
CA LEU A 51 19.41 23.25 28.54
C LEU A 51 18.02 23.11 27.92
N LYS A 52 17.00 22.73 28.71
CA LYS A 52 15.63 22.59 28.20
C LYS A 52 15.04 23.91 27.69
N ILE A 53 15.33 25.01 28.40
CA ILE A 53 14.94 26.36 27.99
C ILE A 53 15.59 26.71 26.64
N ALA A 54 16.90 26.49 26.50
CA ALA A 54 17.62 26.75 25.27
C ALA A 54 17.11 25.89 24.07
N ILE A 55 16.76 24.63 24.29
CA ILE A 55 16.15 23.77 23.26
C ILE A 55 14.80 24.35 22.79
N GLN A 56 13.96 24.77 23.73
CA GLN A 56 12.66 25.36 23.39
C GLN A 56 12.77 26.64 22.58
N GLN A 57 13.74 27.50 22.93
CA GLN A 57 14.00 28.74 22.18
C GLN A 57 14.45 28.46 20.74
N GLN A 58 15.28 27.43 20.52
CA GLN A 58 15.78 27.07 19.18
C GLN A 58 14.71 26.34 18.32
N LEU A 59 13.73 25.69 18.93
CA LEU A 59 12.66 25.01 18.22
C LEU A 59 11.71 25.97 17.49
N GLY A 60 11.56 27.21 17.98
CA GLY A 60 10.69 28.23 17.38
C GLY A 60 11.10 28.70 15.99
N ASN A 61 12.33 28.44 15.54
CA ASN A 61 12.88 28.97 14.32
C ASN A 61 12.98 27.91 13.20
N GLY A 62 12.27 28.12 12.09
CA GLY A 62 12.76 27.69 10.77
C GLY A 62 12.27 26.37 10.16
N ALA A 63 11.08 25.81 10.48
CA ALA A 63 10.55 24.68 9.73
C ALA A 63 9.52 25.10 8.68
N SER A 64 9.83 24.91 7.38
CA SER A 64 8.91 25.23 6.28
C SER A 64 8.02 24.04 5.88
N LYS A 65 8.53 22.80 5.93
CA LYS A 65 7.79 21.59 5.55
C LYS A 65 6.97 21.03 6.70
N ALA A 66 5.78 20.48 6.42
CA ALA A 66 4.90 19.89 7.43
C ALA A 66 5.59 18.75 8.22
N ILE A 67 6.40 17.93 7.53
CA ILE A 67 7.12 16.81 8.12
C ILE A 67 8.22 17.28 9.09
N ASP A 68 8.93 18.35 8.74
CA ASP A 68 9.95 18.94 9.62
C ASP A 68 9.30 19.60 10.85
N LYS A 69 8.08 20.14 10.69
CA LYS A 69 7.26 20.64 11.81
C LYS A 69 6.86 19.52 12.76
N ALA A 70 6.48 18.34 12.24
CA ALA A 70 6.14 17.18 13.05
C ALA A 70 7.33 16.66 13.85
N ASP A 71 8.51 16.56 13.22
CA ASP A 71 9.74 16.14 13.90
C ASP A 71 10.12 17.14 15.01
N ARG A 72 10.08 18.45 14.73
CA ARG A 72 10.35 19.50 15.73
C ARG A 72 9.32 19.47 16.87
N ALA A 73 8.05 19.27 16.58
CA ALA A 73 7.00 19.14 17.59
C ALA A 73 7.23 17.92 18.50
N ALA A 74 7.70 16.80 17.94
CA ALA A 74 8.03 15.60 18.72
C ALA A 74 9.25 15.84 19.63
N VAL A 75 10.29 16.53 19.13
CA VAL A 75 11.43 16.94 19.94
C VAL A 75 11.00 17.89 21.05
N ALA A 76 10.17 18.90 20.73
CA ALA A 76 9.63 19.82 21.73
C ALA A 76 8.87 19.09 22.84
N ALA A 77 7.95 18.19 22.43
CA ALA A 77 7.17 17.39 23.37
C ALA A 77 8.05 16.53 24.28
N TYR A 78 9.09 15.87 23.72
CA TYR A 78 10.02 15.08 24.51
C TYR A 78 10.71 15.90 25.59
N TYR A 79 11.32 17.04 25.23
CA TYR A 79 12.07 17.86 26.19
C TYR A 79 11.19 18.71 27.12
N THR A 80 9.88 18.79 26.88
CA THR A 80 8.91 19.43 27.79
C THR A 80 8.52 18.50 28.94
N GLU A 81 8.63 17.19 28.77
CA GLU A 81 8.33 16.23 29.84
C GLU A 81 9.27 16.44 31.03
N PRO A 82 8.76 16.49 32.28
CA PRO A 82 9.57 16.76 33.47
C PRO A 82 10.74 15.80 33.62
N ASP A 83 10.49 14.51 33.39
CA ASP A 83 11.46 13.43 33.58
C ASP A 83 12.36 13.16 32.35
N SER A 84 12.21 13.95 31.27
CA SER A 84 13.06 13.77 30.10
C SER A 84 14.52 14.15 30.41
N ILE A 85 15.43 13.29 29.96
CA ILE A 85 16.87 13.50 30.08
C ILE A 85 17.45 14.01 28.77
N ALA A 86 18.62 14.69 28.85
CA ALA A 86 19.44 14.93 27.67
C ALA A 86 19.88 13.58 27.08
N VAL A 87 19.68 13.41 25.77
CA VAL A 87 19.95 12.12 25.10
C VAL A 87 21.36 12.09 24.52
N TRP A 88 21.81 13.23 23.97
CA TRP A 88 22.99 13.32 23.13
C TRP A 88 24.17 14.03 23.77
N VAL A 89 23.91 14.82 24.81
CA VAL A 89 24.93 15.65 25.46
C VAL A 89 24.99 15.38 26.96
N ALA A 90 26.19 15.23 27.49
CA ALA A 90 26.47 15.18 28.92
C ALA A 90 27.80 15.90 29.19
N GLU A 91 27.87 16.70 30.27
CA GLU A 91 29.09 17.39 30.72
C GLU A 91 29.78 18.21 29.61
N GLY A 92 28.99 18.87 28.75
CA GLY A 92 29.50 19.69 27.65
C GLY A 92 30.13 18.89 26.49
N ARG A 93 29.83 17.60 26.37
CA ARG A 93 30.35 16.72 25.31
C ARG A 93 29.23 15.80 24.76
N PHE A 94 29.44 15.32 23.55
CA PHE A 94 28.58 14.28 23.00
C PHE A 94 28.71 12.96 23.77
N THR A 95 27.59 12.36 24.09
CA THR A 95 27.54 11.04 24.76
C THR A 95 28.01 9.91 23.82
N PRO A 96 28.47 8.76 24.36
CA PRO A 96 28.74 7.58 23.52
C PRO A 96 27.54 7.15 22.64
N ARG A 97 26.32 7.39 23.13
CA ARG A 97 25.07 7.17 22.35
C ARG A 97 25.01 8.08 21.13
N ALA A 98 25.30 9.38 21.30
CA ALA A 98 25.33 10.33 20.20
C ALA A 98 26.38 9.94 19.15
N ILE A 99 27.58 9.61 19.59
CA ILE A 99 28.69 9.18 18.71
C ILE A 99 28.26 7.96 17.91
N SER A 100 27.73 6.92 18.58
CA SER A 100 27.27 5.69 17.93
C SER A 100 26.15 5.96 16.91
N ALA A 101 25.17 6.80 17.24
CA ALA A 101 24.07 7.16 16.33
C ALA A 101 24.59 7.94 15.10
N VAL A 102 25.43 8.95 15.32
CA VAL A 102 25.99 9.78 14.24
C VAL A 102 26.88 8.96 13.30
N GLU A 103 27.70 8.07 13.83
CA GLU A 103 28.52 7.17 13.01
C GLU A 103 27.68 6.22 12.16
N GLU A 104 26.56 5.70 12.69
CA GLU A 104 25.63 4.89 11.91
C GLU A 104 24.96 5.73 10.80
N ILE A 105 24.54 6.96 11.09
CA ILE A 105 23.96 7.86 10.09
C ILE A 105 25.00 8.22 9.00
N ARG A 106 26.26 8.41 9.35
CA ARG A 106 27.36 8.61 8.37
C ARG A 106 27.49 7.43 7.42
N ARG A 107 27.19 6.21 7.89
CA ARG A 107 27.18 4.98 7.07
C ARG A 107 25.82 4.70 6.42
N ALA A 108 24.89 5.64 6.42
CA ALA A 108 23.57 5.48 5.78
C ALA A 108 23.64 5.01 4.31
N GLY A 109 24.77 5.28 3.65
CA GLY A 109 25.07 4.78 2.30
C GLY A 109 25.02 3.26 2.20
N ASP A 110 25.46 2.54 3.22
CA ASP A 110 25.47 1.06 3.22
C ASP A 110 24.05 0.47 3.20
N TRP A 111 23.09 1.27 3.60
CA TRP A 111 21.67 0.98 3.58
C TRP A 111 20.94 1.56 2.34
N GLY A 112 21.67 2.13 1.38
CA GLY A 112 21.08 2.75 0.19
C GLY A 112 20.40 4.10 0.45
N LEU A 113 20.69 4.73 1.57
CA LEU A 113 20.32 6.13 1.85
C LEU A 113 21.44 7.06 1.40
N ALA A 114 21.19 8.36 1.27
CA ALA A 114 22.21 9.36 0.95
C ALA A 114 22.72 10.01 2.24
N PRO A 115 23.97 9.80 2.65
CA PRO A 115 24.53 10.42 3.86
C PRO A 115 24.42 11.95 3.86
N SER A 116 24.60 12.57 2.68
CA SER A 116 24.46 14.03 2.50
C SER A 116 23.03 14.56 2.72
N SER A 117 22.06 13.69 2.90
CA SER A 117 20.68 14.10 3.23
C SER A 117 20.49 14.45 4.70
N PHE A 118 21.48 14.15 5.57
CA PHE A 118 21.37 14.30 7.01
C PHE A 118 22.25 15.45 7.49
N ASP A 119 21.64 16.39 8.21
CA ASP A 119 22.34 17.50 8.83
C ASP A 119 22.92 17.01 10.17
N ILE A 120 24.14 16.49 10.15
CA ILE A 120 24.81 15.84 11.27
C ILE A 120 25.76 16.83 11.94
N PRO A 121 25.68 17.00 13.28
CA PRO A 121 26.63 17.86 14.00
C PRO A 121 28.05 17.28 13.98
N ASP A 122 29.04 18.17 14.18
CA ASP A 122 30.41 17.73 14.43
C ASP A 122 30.53 17.22 15.88
N ILE A 123 30.68 15.91 16.03
CA ILE A 123 30.75 15.24 17.34
C ILE A 123 32.09 15.43 18.06
N THR A 124 33.06 16.09 17.44
CA THR A 124 34.38 16.42 18.06
C THR A 124 34.37 17.77 18.77
N GLU A 125 33.34 18.58 18.57
CA GLU A 125 33.24 19.91 19.18
C GLU A 125 33.02 19.84 20.69
N THR A 126 33.60 20.79 21.42
CA THR A 126 33.32 21.02 22.83
C THR A 126 32.11 21.94 22.97
N LEU A 127 31.08 21.48 23.67
CA LEU A 127 29.82 22.20 23.83
C LEU A 127 29.82 23.02 25.12
N ALA A 128 30.56 24.14 25.09
CA ALA A 128 30.88 24.93 26.30
C ALA A 128 29.66 25.70 26.87
N THR A 129 28.63 26.00 26.03
CA THR A 129 27.48 26.80 26.45
C THR A 129 26.18 26.01 26.39
N PRO A 130 25.17 26.40 27.19
CA PRO A 130 23.84 25.78 27.12
C PRO A 130 23.22 25.83 25.71
N GLU A 131 23.49 26.91 24.96
CA GLU A 131 22.97 27.08 23.58
C GLU A 131 23.65 26.11 22.61
N ALA A 132 24.98 25.88 22.75
CA ALA A 132 25.70 24.88 21.95
C ALA A 132 25.23 23.46 22.28
N GLN A 133 25.00 23.15 23.56
CA GLN A 133 24.45 21.88 24.00
C GLN A 133 23.02 21.68 23.48
N ALA A 134 22.18 22.72 23.53
CA ALA A 134 20.83 22.69 22.99
C ALA A 134 20.79 22.47 21.46
N ALA A 135 21.71 23.12 20.74
CA ALA A 135 21.87 22.91 19.29
C ALA A 135 22.27 21.47 18.98
N ALA A 136 23.20 20.89 19.71
CA ALA A 136 23.65 19.52 19.56
C ALA A 136 22.51 18.51 19.82
N GLU A 137 21.73 18.70 20.90
CA GLU A 137 20.55 17.90 21.23
C GLU A 137 19.49 17.98 20.11
N LEU A 138 19.16 19.18 19.65
CA LEU A 138 18.17 19.41 18.61
C LEU A 138 18.59 18.81 17.27
N TRP A 139 19.79 19.13 16.79
CA TRP A 139 20.23 18.68 15.46
C TRP A 139 20.45 17.17 15.41
N THR A 140 20.99 16.56 16.47
CA THR A 140 21.14 15.10 16.55
C THR A 140 19.75 14.41 16.57
N SER A 141 18.81 14.93 17.37
CA SER A 141 17.43 14.42 17.38
C SER A 141 16.78 14.48 16.00
N LEU A 142 16.88 15.62 15.32
CA LEU A 142 16.29 15.79 13.97
C LEU A 142 16.96 14.89 12.93
N ALA A 143 18.28 14.70 13.00
CA ALA A 143 19.00 13.78 12.11
C ALA A 143 18.55 12.33 12.33
N VAL A 144 18.40 11.91 13.59
CA VAL A 144 17.88 10.59 13.97
C VAL A 144 16.45 10.38 13.49
N LEU A 145 15.54 11.33 13.70
CA LEU A 145 14.16 11.25 13.24
C LEU A 145 14.08 11.16 11.71
N LYS A 146 14.87 11.96 11.01
CA LYS A 146 14.96 11.92 9.55
C LYS A 146 15.49 10.57 9.06
N TYR A 147 16.53 10.03 9.73
CA TYR A 147 17.06 8.70 9.42
C TYR A 147 15.97 7.62 9.62
N ALA A 148 15.31 7.62 10.78
CA ALA A 148 14.26 6.67 11.09
C ALA A 148 13.13 6.67 10.05
N ARG A 149 12.68 7.86 9.66
CA ARG A 149 11.68 8.05 8.62
C ARG A 149 12.13 7.48 7.27
N TYR A 150 13.38 7.75 6.86
CA TYR A 150 13.93 7.27 5.60
C TYR A 150 14.20 5.77 5.62
N ALA A 151 14.70 5.25 6.72
CA ALA A 151 14.96 3.82 6.89
C ALA A 151 13.67 2.99 6.81
N ARG A 152 12.58 3.50 7.41
CA ARG A 152 11.33 2.76 7.56
C ARG A 152 10.31 3.05 6.47
N GLY A 153 10.16 4.30 6.04
CA GLY A 153 9.12 4.74 5.09
C GLY A 153 9.64 5.14 3.72
N GLY A 154 10.96 5.16 3.53
CA GLY A 154 11.58 5.65 2.30
C GLY A 154 11.78 7.16 2.26
N ARG A 155 12.46 7.63 1.21
CA ARG A 155 12.85 9.05 1.04
C ARG A 155 11.90 9.84 0.14
N ILE A 156 10.99 9.14 -0.55
CA ILE A 156 10.17 9.69 -1.63
C ILE A 156 8.76 9.91 -1.14
N ASP A 157 8.22 11.10 -1.42
CA ASP A 157 6.78 11.31 -1.37
C ASP A 157 6.14 10.56 -2.55
N LEU A 158 5.39 9.49 -2.25
CA LEU A 158 4.78 8.63 -3.26
C LEU A 158 3.74 9.36 -4.10
N GLY A 159 3.14 10.45 -3.60
CA GLY A 159 2.24 11.31 -4.35
C GLY A 159 2.89 11.88 -5.62
N LEU A 160 4.21 12.11 -5.59
CA LEU A 160 5.00 12.57 -6.74
C LEU A 160 5.15 11.51 -7.84
N LEU A 161 4.93 10.23 -7.53
CA LEU A 161 5.04 9.13 -8.50
C LEU A 161 3.73 8.88 -9.27
N GLY A 162 2.63 9.52 -8.85
CA GLY A 162 1.33 9.43 -9.48
C GLY A 162 0.37 8.43 -8.82
N ARG A 163 -0.89 8.44 -9.26
CA ARG A 163 -2.01 7.72 -8.62
C ARG A 163 -1.85 6.20 -8.58
N ASN A 164 -0.99 5.63 -9.43
CA ASN A 164 -0.79 4.18 -9.51
C ASN A 164 0.28 3.67 -8.53
N VAL A 165 0.91 4.54 -7.75
CA VAL A 165 1.78 4.16 -6.65
C VAL A 165 1.08 4.54 -5.34
N ASP A 166 0.40 3.57 -4.74
CA ASP A 166 -0.52 3.76 -3.62
C ASP A 166 -0.16 2.88 -2.41
N GLN A 167 1.12 2.67 -2.20
CA GLN A 167 1.60 2.05 -0.98
C GLN A 167 1.47 3.01 0.21
N LYS A 168 1.36 2.45 1.40
CA LYS A 168 1.32 3.20 2.66
C LYS A 168 2.59 2.88 3.44
N PRO A 169 3.66 3.68 3.28
CA PRO A 169 4.91 3.44 3.98
C PRO A 169 4.69 3.37 5.50
N PRO A 170 5.25 2.36 6.19
CA PRO A 170 5.05 2.14 7.62
C PRO A 170 5.95 3.07 8.47
N VAL A 171 5.75 4.37 8.36
CA VAL A 171 6.52 5.38 9.12
C VAL A 171 6.22 5.25 10.60
N ILE A 172 7.28 5.26 11.43
CA ILE A 172 7.17 5.19 12.88
C ILE A 172 6.91 6.61 13.41
N ASP A 173 6.05 6.72 14.41
CA ASP A 173 5.81 7.98 15.09
C ASP A 173 7.10 8.56 15.67
N PRO A 174 7.42 9.85 15.44
CA PRO A 174 8.67 10.48 15.90
C PRO A 174 8.89 10.40 17.41
N LYS A 175 7.83 10.52 18.23
CA LYS A 175 7.94 10.38 19.69
C LYS A 175 8.38 8.96 20.08
N THR A 176 7.84 7.94 19.42
CA THR A 176 8.23 6.54 19.62
C THR A 176 9.70 6.32 19.28
N VAL A 177 10.20 6.94 18.20
CA VAL A 177 11.63 6.85 17.82
C VAL A 177 12.51 7.50 18.88
N LEU A 178 12.18 8.70 19.36
CA LEU A 178 12.96 9.40 20.39
C LEU A 178 13.00 8.61 21.70
N LEU A 179 11.87 8.11 22.17
CA LEU A 179 11.82 7.29 23.38
C LEU A 179 12.61 5.99 23.21
N GLY A 180 12.48 5.31 22.08
CA GLY A 180 13.20 4.08 21.80
C GLY A 180 14.72 4.28 21.79
N ILE A 181 15.21 5.36 21.13
CA ILE A 181 16.65 5.62 21.07
C ILE A 181 17.19 6.16 22.38
N ALA A 182 16.39 6.90 23.15
CA ALA A 182 16.79 7.39 24.47
C ALA A 182 17.00 6.27 25.50
N THR A 183 16.27 5.17 25.34
CA THR A 183 16.28 4.04 26.30
C THR A 183 17.14 2.86 25.86
N THR A 184 17.54 2.78 24.57
CA THR A 184 18.38 1.67 24.09
C THR A 184 19.82 1.78 24.61
N SER A 185 20.47 0.62 24.80
CA SER A 185 21.91 0.54 25.11
C SER A 185 22.80 0.69 23.86
N ASP A 186 22.29 0.40 22.66
CA ASP A 186 22.99 0.48 21.39
C ASP A 186 22.17 1.28 20.36
N ALA A 187 22.52 2.56 20.21
CA ALA A 187 21.85 3.47 19.29
C ALA A 187 22.05 3.08 17.81
N ALA A 188 23.22 2.58 17.46
CA ALA A 188 23.49 2.13 16.09
C ALA A 188 22.67 0.89 15.74
N ALA A 189 22.57 -0.10 16.63
CA ALA A 189 21.73 -1.28 16.44
C ALA A 189 20.24 -0.90 16.33
N TYR A 190 19.78 0.04 17.16
CA TYR A 190 18.42 0.57 17.08
C TYR A 190 18.14 1.15 15.70
N LEU A 191 19.01 2.03 15.18
CA LEU A 191 18.86 2.64 13.85
C LEU A 191 18.88 1.60 12.73
N ARG A 192 19.81 0.63 12.79
CA ARG A 192 19.85 -0.49 11.84
C ARG A 192 18.56 -1.33 11.86
N GLY A 193 18.00 -1.53 13.05
CA GLY A 193 16.74 -2.27 13.24
C GLY A 193 15.51 -1.62 12.62
N LEU A 194 15.59 -0.34 12.21
CA LEU A 194 14.50 0.39 11.56
C LEU A 194 14.33 0.03 10.07
N HIS A 195 15.35 -0.55 9.44
CA HIS A 195 15.25 -0.95 8.03
C HIS A 195 14.34 -2.16 7.81
N PRO A 196 13.82 -2.38 6.59
CA PRO A 196 13.00 -3.55 6.28
C PRO A 196 13.71 -4.86 6.66
N LYS A 197 13.02 -5.74 7.40
CA LYS A 197 13.56 -7.02 7.88
C LYS A 197 13.44 -8.15 6.85
N HIS A 198 12.77 -7.90 5.72
CA HIS A 198 12.57 -8.93 4.71
C HIS A 198 13.91 -9.38 4.11
N PRO A 199 14.16 -10.70 3.95
CA PRO A 199 15.44 -11.22 3.45
C PRO A 199 15.89 -10.65 2.11
N GLN A 200 14.96 -10.32 1.22
CA GLN A 200 15.28 -9.70 -0.07
C GLN A 200 15.88 -8.29 0.07
N PHE A 201 15.47 -7.51 1.09
CA PHE A 201 16.09 -6.21 1.34
C PHE A 201 17.55 -6.38 1.72
N GLU A 202 17.88 -7.33 2.60
CA GLU A 202 19.26 -7.61 3.00
C GLU A 202 20.09 -8.17 1.84
N LYS A 203 19.53 -9.10 1.04
CA LYS A 203 20.19 -9.60 -0.19
C LYS A 203 20.51 -8.44 -1.14
N LEU A 204 19.59 -7.48 -1.36
CA LEU A 204 19.83 -6.29 -2.18
C LEU A 204 20.89 -5.37 -1.56
N ARG A 205 20.89 -5.20 -0.22
CA ARG A 205 21.92 -4.43 0.48
C ARG A 205 23.32 -5.02 0.26
N GLN A 206 23.46 -6.33 0.40
CA GLN A 206 24.74 -7.01 0.10
C GLN A 206 25.15 -6.84 -1.35
N ALA A 207 24.22 -6.95 -2.28
CA ALA A 207 24.48 -6.71 -3.70
C ALA A 207 24.92 -5.25 -3.97
N LEU A 208 24.35 -4.26 -3.25
CA LEU A 208 24.76 -2.87 -3.34
C LEU A 208 26.19 -2.67 -2.87
N LEU A 209 26.56 -3.24 -1.72
CA LEU A 209 27.92 -3.16 -1.17
C LEU A 209 28.93 -3.81 -2.13
N SER A 210 28.62 -4.99 -2.65
CA SER A 210 29.44 -5.67 -3.65
C SER A 210 29.61 -4.87 -4.93
N ALA A 211 28.51 -4.26 -5.43
CA ALA A 211 28.55 -3.42 -6.63
C ALA A 211 29.42 -2.16 -6.47
N ARG A 212 29.53 -1.62 -5.26
CA ARG A 212 30.37 -0.45 -4.97
C ARG A 212 31.85 -0.80 -4.81
N SER A 213 32.16 -2.01 -4.36
CA SER A 213 33.55 -2.48 -4.18
C SER A 213 34.17 -3.05 -5.45
N THR A 214 33.36 -3.35 -6.48
CA THR A 214 33.81 -3.98 -7.73
C THR A 214 33.95 -2.91 -8.82
N PRO A 215 35.09 -2.86 -9.56
CA PRO A 215 35.26 -1.94 -10.70
C PRO A 215 34.15 -2.13 -11.75
N ALA A 216 33.65 -1.02 -12.30
CA ALA A 216 32.47 -0.98 -13.20
C ALA A 216 32.55 -1.94 -14.42
N ALA A 217 33.75 -2.30 -14.86
CA ALA A 217 33.96 -3.18 -16.00
C ALA A 217 33.57 -4.66 -15.74
N SER A 218 33.60 -5.14 -14.49
CA SER A 218 33.24 -6.52 -14.14
C SER A 218 31.77 -6.75 -13.81
N LEU A 219 31.03 -5.69 -13.48
CA LEU A 219 29.59 -5.75 -13.15
C LEU A 219 28.69 -5.96 -14.36
N SER A 220 29.08 -5.46 -15.53
CA SER A 220 28.30 -5.65 -16.78
C SER A 220 28.26 -7.10 -17.26
N ALA A 221 29.22 -7.94 -16.86
CA ALA A 221 29.26 -9.36 -17.19
C ALA A 221 28.34 -10.24 -16.32
N GLN A 222 27.87 -9.75 -15.16
CA GLN A 222 27.03 -10.51 -14.24
C GLN A 222 25.52 -10.25 -14.44
N LEU A 223 25.15 -9.26 -15.26
CA LEU A 223 23.76 -9.02 -15.62
C LEU A 223 23.36 -10.02 -16.71
N VAL A 224 22.54 -11.00 -16.37
CA VAL A 224 21.92 -11.89 -17.35
C VAL A 224 20.96 -11.04 -18.20
N PRO A 225 21.22 -10.81 -19.50
CA PRO A 225 20.31 -10.05 -20.36
C PRO A 225 19.04 -10.87 -20.59
N GLU A 226 17.87 -10.27 -20.36
CA GLU A 226 16.64 -10.85 -20.87
C GLU A 226 16.67 -10.92 -22.41
N PRO A 227 16.04 -11.96 -23.01
CA PRO A 227 15.94 -12.07 -24.45
C PRO A 227 15.16 -10.87 -25.01
N THR A 228 15.85 -10.00 -25.74
CA THR A 228 15.26 -8.85 -26.42
C THR A 228 14.43 -9.31 -27.61
N GLY A 229 13.14 -9.53 -27.39
CA GLY A 229 12.18 -9.66 -28.50
C GLY A 229 12.11 -8.35 -29.30
N LYS A 230 12.48 -8.39 -30.55
CA LYS A 230 12.29 -7.31 -31.51
C LYS A 230 10.78 -7.09 -31.71
N SER A 231 10.17 -6.13 -31.05
CA SER A 231 8.96 -5.43 -31.50
C SER A 231 8.52 -4.34 -30.54
N ALA A 232 8.60 -3.10 -30.95
CA ALA A 232 7.55 -2.08 -30.82
C ALA A 232 8.12 -0.71 -31.26
N ARG A 233 7.86 -0.31 -32.48
CA ARG A 233 7.95 1.09 -32.87
C ARG A 233 6.83 1.85 -32.14
N GLY A 234 7.19 2.85 -31.31
CA GLY A 234 6.25 3.91 -30.99
C GLY A 234 5.95 4.28 -29.52
N SER A 235 6.74 3.85 -28.52
CA SER A 235 6.74 4.56 -27.23
C SER A 235 8.18 4.85 -26.83
N ALA A 236 8.47 6.09 -26.45
CA ALA A 236 9.78 6.43 -25.90
C ALA A 236 9.97 5.67 -24.59
N ARG A 237 10.47 4.46 -24.68
CA ARG A 237 10.84 3.59 -23.57
C ARG A 237 11.91 4.34 -22.77
N ALA A 238 11.58 4.80 -21.59
CA ALA A 238 12.56 5.40 -20.69
C ALA A 238 13.73 4.43 -20.56
N LYS A 239 14.95 4.90 -20.89
CA LYS A 239 16.17 4.12 -20.80
C LYS A 239 16.29 3.63 -19.34
N PRO A 240 16.42 2.33 -19.06
CA PRO A 240 16.57 1.83 -17.71
C PRO A 240 17.78 2.48 -17.04
N PRO A 241 17.80 2.63 -15.70
CA PRO A 241 18.98 3.09 -14.99
C PRO A 241 20.21 2.33 -15.49
N GLY A 242 21.20 3.06 -16.00
CA GLY A 242 22.34 2.47 -16.74
C GLY A 242 23.34 1.71 -15.88
N ASP A 243 23.14 1.71 -14.56
CA ASP A 243 24.02 1.09 -13.58
C ASP A 243 23.25 0.13 -12.66
N ALA A 244 23.84 -1.02 -12.37
CA ALA A 244 23.29 -2.02 -11.46
C ALA A 244 23.01 -1.42 -10.07
N SER A 245 23.90 -0.56 -9.58
CA SER A 245 23.76 0.12 -8.29
C SER A 245 22.50 0.99 -8.23
N GLN A 246 22.20 1.73 -9.30
CA GLN A 246 20.99 2.56 -9.39
C GLN A 246 19.72 1.71 -9.31
N ARG A 247 19.70 0.59 -10.02
CA ARG A 247 18.57 -0.34 -10.00
C ARG A 247 18.38 -0.98 -8.63
N ILE A 248 19.47 -1.37 -7.96
CA ILE A 248 19.43 -1.89 -6.59
C ILE A 248 18.86 -0.83 -5.64
N LEU A 249 19.35 0.42 -5.70
CA LEU A 249 18.88 1.52 -4.85
C LEU A 249 17.37 1.77 -5.02
N VAL A 250 16.87 1.78 -6.25
CA VAL A 250 15.44 1.94 -6.55
C VAL A 250 14.62 0.82 -5.92
N ASN A 251 15.10 -0.42 -5.97
CA ASN A 251 14.37 -1.56 -5.41
C ASN A 251 14.48 -1.62 -3.89
N MET A 252 15.61 -1.22 -3.29
CA MET A 252 15.71 -1.04 -1.83
C MET A 252 14.76 0.05 -1.33
N GLU A 253 14.58 1.14 -2.09
CA GLU A 253 13.60 2.18 -1.75
C GLU A 253 12.17 1.61 -1.77
N ARG A 254 11.80 0.80 -2.78
CA ARG A 254 10.49 0.17 -2.87
C ARG A 254 10.19 -0.80 -1.72
N TRP A 255 11.18 -1.48 -1.20
CA TRP A 255 11.02 -2.34 -0.02
C TRP A 255 10.58 -1.54 1.22
N ARG A 256 10.96 -0.27 1.34
CA ARG A 256 10.55 0.60 2.45
C ARG A 256 9.09 1.03 2.38
N TRP A 257 8.45 0.88 1.22
CA TRP A 257 7.05 1.26 1.06
C TRP A 257 6.07 0.16 1.48
N LEU A 258 6.55 -1.07 1.60
CA LEU A 258 5.73 -2.21 1.98
C LEU A 258 5.42 -2.20 3.49
N PRO A 259 4.31 -2.82 3.92
CA PRO A 259 4.06 -3.09 5.33
C PRO A 259 5.25 -3.80 5.98
N GLU A 260 5.45 -3.57 7.28
CA GLU A 260 6.50 -4.27 8.03
C GLU A 260 6.28 -5.77 8.02
N GLU A 261 5.04 -6.16 8.29
CA GLU A 261 4.59 -7.54 8.28
C GLU A 261 3.76 -7.78 7.02
N LEU A 262 4.24 -8.64 6.14
CA LEU A 262 3.53 -9.01 4.91
C LEU A 262 2.43 -10.05 5.18
N GLY A 263 2.40 -10.61 6.39
CA GLY A 263 1.50 -11.70 6.78
C GLY A 263 2.16 -13.08 6.62
N ASN A 264 1.86 -14.00 7.56
CA ASN A 264 2.39 -15.38 7.52
C ASN A 264 1.87 -16.17 6.31
N PHE A 265 0.67 -15.82 5.83
CA PHE A 265 0.08 -16.32 4.60
C PHE A 265 -0.40 -15.13 3.78
N HIS A 266 0.22 -14.88 2.62
CA HIS A 266 -0.10 -13.73 1.77
C HIS A 266 0.15 -14.02 0.28
N VAL A 267 -0.44 -13.20 -0.58
CA VAL A 267 -0.19 -13.18 -2.02
C VAL A 267 0.77 -12.04 -2.34
N TRP A 268 1.80 -12.34 -3.09
CA TRP A 268 2.78 -11.37 -3.56
C TRP A 268 2.84 -11.37 -5.09
N ASP A 269 2.35 -10.30 -5.70
CA ASP A 269 2.38 -10.07 -7.15
C ASP A 269 3.55 -9.16 -7.50
N ASN A 270 4.45 -9.60 -8.38
CA ASN A 270 5.51 -8.75 -8.92
C ASN A 270 5.25 -8.45 -10.40
N ILE A 271 4.81 -7.23 -10.68
CA ILE A 271 4.38 -6.77 -12.01
C ILE A 271 5.49 -6.95 -13.07
N PRO A 272 6.75 -6.47 -12.89
CA PRO A 272 7.79 -6.59 -13.90
C PRO A 272 8.22 -8.03 -14.20
N GLU A 273 8.02 -8.93 -13.26
CA GLU A 273 8.33 -10.34 -13.39
C GLU A 273 7.20 -11.15 -14.04
N TYR A 274 5.99 -10.57 -14.15
CA TYR A 274 4.76 -11.26 -14.55
C TYR A 274 4.46 -12.49 -13.69
N ARG A 275 4.72 -12.40 -12.38
CA ARG A 275 4.65 -13.54 -11.47
C ARG A 275 3.92 -13.19 -10.19
N MET A 276 3.10 -14.13 -9.76
CA MET A 276 2.43 -14.15 -8.48
C MET A 276 3.00 -15.30 -7.64
N ARG A 277 3.12 -15.09 -6.34
CA ARG A 277 3.48 -16.11 -5.35
C ARG A 277 2.47 -16.10 -4.22
N VAL A 278 2.11 -17.27 -3.74
CA VAL A 278 1.49 -17.44 -2.42
C VAL A 278 2.59 -17.80 -1.46
N MET A 279 2.77 -16.97 -0.45
CA MET A 279 3.77 -17.18 0.60
C MET A 279 3.11 -17.76 1.83
N LYS A 280 3.74 -18.73 2.47
CA LYS A 280 3.33 -19.30 3.74
C LYS A 280 4.57 -19.46 4.64
N GLU A 281 4.53 -18.85 5.82
CA GLU A 281 5.64 -18.92 6.79
C GLU A 281 7.02 -18.59 6.18
N GLY A 282 7.06 -17.54 5.36
CA GLY A 282 8.27 -17.08 4.67
C GLY A 282 8.72 -17.95 3.48
N LYS A 283 8.01 -19.02 3.15
CA LYS A 283 8.31 -19.92 2.02
C LYS A 283 7.29 -19.77 0.90
N VAL A 284 7.73 -20.05 -0.33
CA VAL A 284 6.83 -20.07 -1.50
C VAL A 284 5.99 -21.36 -1.46
N ALA A 285 4.69 -21.22 -1.18
CA ALA A 285 3.73 -22.34 -1.21
C ALA A 285 3.20 -22.59 -2.63
N HIS A 286 3.05 -21.54 -3.44
CA HIS A 286 2.60 -21.63 -4.82
C HIS A 286 3.15 -20.47 -5.66
N THR A 287 3.38 -20.74 -6.94
CA THR A 287 3.85 -19.73 -7.90
C THR A 287 3.03 -19.83 -9.17
N GLU A 288 2.64 -18.66 -9.73
CA GLU A 288 1.88 -18.62 -10.96
C GLU A 288 2.29 -17.46 -11.87
N THR A 289 2.07 -17.63 -13.16
CA THR A 289 2.24 -16.56 -14.16
C THR A 289 1.01 -15.68 -14.17
N ILE A 290 1.22 -14.36 -14.25
CA ILE A 290 0.14 -13.37 -14.36
C ILE A 290 0.30 -12.51 -15.61
N ILE A 291 -0.85 -12.04 -16.13
CA ILE A 291 -0.92 -10.97 -17.14
C ILE A 291 -1.34 -9.71 -16.40
N VAL A 292 -0.60 -8.63 -16.62
CA VAL A 292 -0.79 -7.33 -15.95
C VAL A 292 -1.29 -6.26 -16.92
N GLY A 293 -1.57 -5.06 -16.42
CA GLY A 293 -2.00 -3.93 -17.24
C GLY A 293 -0.99 -3.52 -18.29
N LYS A 294 -1.48 -3.09 -19.45
CA LYS A 294 -0.64 -2.45 -20.48
C LYS A 294 -0.12 -1.09 -20.01
N PRO A 295 0.95 -0.52 -20.59
CA PRO A 295 1.50 0.77 -20.14
C PRO A 295 0.51 1.94 -20.16
N SER A 296 -0.51 1.90 -21.01
CA SER A 296 -1.58 2.92 -21.07
C SER A 296 -2.63 2.76 -19.95
N THR A 297 -2.75 1.57 -19.38
CA THR A 297 -3.66 1.22 -18.26
C THR A 297 -2.92 0.34 -17.26
N PRO A 298 -1.90 0.89 -16.58
CA PRO A 298 -0.99 0.10 -15.75
C PRO A 298 -1.69 -0.46 -14.52
N THR A 299 -1.28 -1.67 -14.10
CA THR A 299 -1.64 -2.21 -12.79
C THR A 299 -1.04 -1.33 -11.70
N PRO A 300 -1.85 -0.82 -10.75
CA PRO A 300 -1.34 -0.01 -9.66
C PRO A 300 -0.55 -0.85 -8.64
N ILE A 301 0.30 -0.16 -7.88
CA ILE A 301 1.16 -0.72 -6.84
C ILE A 301 0.54 -0.38 -5.49
N PHE A 302 0.07 -1.38 -4.76
CA PHE A 302 -0.61 -1.19 -3.47
C PHE A 302 -0.65 -2.49 -2.67
N SER A 303 -1.07 -2.41 -1.41
CA SER A 303 -1.41 -3.57 -0.58
C SER A 303 -2.87 -3.50 -0.16
N ALA A 304 -3.57 -4.65 -0.18
CA ALA A 304 -4.96 -4.77 0.25
C ALA A 304 -5.24 -6.20 0.73
N ASP A 305 -6.41 -6.42 1.35
CA ASP A 305 -6.79 -7.71 1.89
C ASP A 305 -7.81 -8.40 1.00
N MET A 306 -7.49 -9.62 0.53
CA MET A 306 -8.42 -10.47 -0.18
C MET A 306 -9.49 -10.99 0.78
N LYS A 307 -10.75 -10.82 0.37
CA LYS A 307 -11.93 -11.18 1.16
C LYS A 307 -12.79 -12.25 0.50
N TYR A 308 -12.73 -12.39 -0.83
CA TYR A 308 -13.65 -13.24 -1.56
C TYR A 308 -12.95 -14.02 -2.65
N VAL A 309 -13.33 -15.29 -2.78
CA VAL A 309 -13.13 -16.14 -3.96
C VAL A 309 -14.50 -16.35 -4.62
N ILE A 310 -14.65 -15.96 -5.87
CA ILE A 310 -15.92 -15.96 -6.56
C ILE A 310 -15.81 -16.90 -7.76
N PHE A 311 -16.59 -17.97 -7.75
CA PHE A 311 -16.73 -18.89 -8.87
C PHE A 311 -17.83 -18.39 -9.81
N HIS A 312 -17.64 -18.57 -11.10
CA HIS A 312 -18.55 -18.11 -12.18
C HIS A 312 -19.00 -16.65 -11.97
N PRO A 313 -18.04 -15.70 -11.93
CA PRO A 313 -18.36 -14.31 -11.65
C PRO A 313 -19.15 -13.67 -12.79
N THR A 314 -20.09 -12.80 -12.45
CA THR A 314 -20.60 -11.80 -13.38
C THR A 314 -19.55 -10.69 -13.51
N TRP A 315 -19.26 -10.24 -14.73
CA TRP A 315 -18.39 -9.09 -14.95
C TRP A 315 -19.21 -7.83 -15.10
N GLY A 316 -19.01 -6.86 -14.19
CA GLY A 316 -19.46 -5.49 -14.37
C GLY A 316 -18.40 -4.71 -15.14
N VAL A 317 -18.79 -4.05 -16.24
CA VAL A 317 -17.86 -3.31 -17.09
C VAL A 317 -17.45 -2.00 -16.41
N PRO A 318 -16.14 -1.77 -16.14
CA PRO A 318 -15.66 -0.53 -15.57
C PRO A 318 -15.92 0.70 -16.46
N ASP A 319 -16.09 1.87 -15.84
CA ASP A 319 -16.38 3.13 -16.56
C ASP A 319 -15.32 3.47 -17.62
N GLY A 320 -14.04 3.21 -17.31
CA GLY A 320 -12.97 3.43 -18.28
C GLY A 320 -13.13 2.62 -19.57
N ILE A 321 -13.59 1.37 -19.48
CA ILE A 321 -13.88 0.53 -20.66
C ILE A 321 -15.15 1.00 -21.35
N LYS A 322 -16.21 1.35 -20.60
CA LYS A 322 -17.44 1.90 -21.18
C LYS A 322 -17.15 3.13 -22.05
N VAL A 323 -16.39 4.09 -21.51
CA VAL A 323 -16.09 5.37 -22.18
C VAL A 323 -15.13 5.22 -23.35
N ASN A 324 -14.07 4.42 -23.21
CA ASN A 324 -13.00 4.38 -24.21
C ASN A 324 -13.19 3.32 -25.30
N GLU A 325 -13.97 2.26 -25.05
CA GLU A 325 -14.11 1.13 -25.96
C GLU A 325 -15.55 0.90 -26.40
N ILE A 326 -16.52 0.91 -25.47
CA ILE A 326 -17.92 0.64 -25.79
C ILE A 326 -18.60 1.86 -26.42
N ALA A 327 -18.51 3.05 -25.78
CA ALA A 327 -19.16 4.26 -26.28
C ALA A 327 -18.76 4.63 -27.71
N PRO A 328 -17.45 4.61 -28.10
CA PRO A 328 -17.08 4.88 -29.49
C PRO A 328 -17.66 3.89 -30.49
N SER A 329 -17.83 2.62 -30.10
CA SER A 329 -18.40 1.60 -30.96
C SER A 329 -19.92 1.77 -31.14
N LEU A 330 -20.64 2.09 -30.05
CA LEU A 330 -22.07 2.35 -30.09
C LEU A 330 -22.42 3.64 -30.88
N ARG A 331 -21.56 4.66 -30.81
CA ARG A 331 -21.73 5.95 -31.51
C ARG A 331 -21.42 5.86 -33.01
N ARG A 332 -20.40 5.08 -33.44
CA ARG A 332 -20.00 4.94 -34.86
C ARG A 332 -21.01 4.18 -35.72
N SER A 333 -21.88 3.45 -35.08
CA SER A 333 -22.86 2.61 -35.75
C SER A 333 -24.18 3.33 -36.06
N SER A 334 -24.21 4.67 -35.96
CA SER A 334 -25.39 5.39 -36.40
C SER A 334 -25.53 5.23 -37.91
N SER A 335 -26.40 4.30 -38.31
CA SER A 335 -26.88 4.12 -39.70
C SER A 335 -27.48 5.45 -40.20
N ILE A 336 -27.44 5.66 -41.48
CA ILE A 336 -28.12 6.79 -42.20
C ILE A 336 -29.59 6.92 -41.73
N TRP A 337 -30.15 5.91 -41.12
CA TRP A 337 -31.51 5.83 -40.58
C TRP A 337 -31.61 5.98 -39.05
N GLY A 338 -30.54 6.41 -38.36
CA GLY A 338 -30.61 6.84 -36.95
C GLY A 338 -30.73 5.73 -35.90
N GLY A 339 -30.04 4.61 -36.05
CA GLY A 339 -29.96 3.57 -35.01
C GLY A 339 -28.55 3.32 -34.52
N SER A 340 -28.38 3.03 -33.21
CA SER A 340 -27.10 2.51 -32.68
C SER A 340 -26.94 1.03 -33.06
N ASP A 341 -25.71 0.59 -33.43
CA ASP A 341 -25.48 -0.86 -33.66
C ASP A 341 -25.01 -1.54 -32.38
N PRO A 342 -25.85 -2.34 -31.75
CA PRO A 342 -25.50 -3.08 -30.55
C PRO A 342 -24.65 -4.33 -30.84
N ALA A 343 -24.06 -4.48 -32.04
CA ALA A 343 -23.27 -5.65 -32.40
C ALA A 343 -22.11 -5.92 -31.42
N ILE A 344 -21.47 -4.86 -30.91
CA ILE A 344 -20.42 -4.99 -29.88
C ILE A 344 -20.98 -5.63 -28.61
N LEU A 345 -22.21 -5.27 -28.22
CA LEU A 345 -22.83 -5.81 -27.00
C LEU A 345 -23.16 -7.29 -27.18
N ARG A 346 -23.72 -7.67 -28.33
CA ARG A 346 -24.00 -9.08 -28.68
C ARG A 346 -22.72 -9.92 -28.76
N ARG A 347 -21.64 -9.36 -29.38
CA ARG A 347 -20.36 -10.06 -29.52
C ARG A 347 -19.74 -10.42 -28.18
N HIS A 348 -19.93 -9.56 -27.18
CA HIS A 348 -19.38 -9.76 -25.83
C HIS A 348 -20.44 -10.19 -24.81
N ASP A 349 -21.63 -10.62 -25.22
CA ASP A 349 -22.76 -11.01 -24.33
C ASP A 349 -23.02 -9.99 -23.22
N LEU A 350 -22.98 -8.69 -23.58
CA LEU A 350 -23.20 -7.61 -22.63
C LEU A 350 -24.67 -7.28 -22.50
N ARG A 351 -25.17 -7.30 -21.28
CA ARG A 351 -26.50 -6.86 -20.88
C ARG A 351 -26.42 -5.44 -20.36
N VAL A 352 -27.41 -4.62 -20.74
CA VAL A 352 -27.47 -3.20 -20.34
C VAL A 352 -28.64 -2.99 -19.40
N SER A 353 -28.42 -2.25 -18.33
CA SER A 353 -29.48 -1.79 -17.43
C SER A 353 -29.27 -0.33 -17.02
N TYR A 354 -30.36 0.34 -16.67
CA TYR A 354 -30.40 1.70 -16.14
C TYR A 354 -31.24 1.70 -14.85
N ASN A 355 -30.67 2.16 -13.75
CA ASN A 355 -31.30 2.11 -12.42
C ASN A 355 -31.85 0.71 -12.05
N GLY A 356 -31.09 -0.34 -12.39
CA GLY A 356 -31.44 -1.73 -12.13
C GLY A 356 -32.49 -2.34 -13.08
N ARG A 357 -33.05 -1.58 -14.03
CA ARG A 357 -34.02 -2.07 -15.02
C ARG A 357 -33.30 -2.41 -16.33
N PRO A 358 -33.58 -3.57 -16.95
CA PRO A 358 -33.06 -3.88 -18.29
C PRO A 358 -33.45 -2.79 -19.29
N VAL A 359 -32.55 -2.50 -20.22
CA VAL A 359 -32.75 -1.52 -21.28
C VAL A 359 -32.39 -2.14 -22.61
N ASP A 360 -33.26 -1.95 -23.63
CA ASP A 360 -32.91 -2.27 -25.01
C ASP A 360 -31.88 -1.28 -25.52
N PRO A 361 -30.62 -1.70 -25.78
CA PRO A 361 -29.58 -0.79 -26.23
C PRO A 361 -29.86 -0.08 -27.55
N SER A 362 -30.74 -0.65 -28.41
CA SER A 362 -31.13 -0.06 -29.70
C SER A 362 -32.06 1.15 -29.53
N SER A 363 -32.77 1.24 -28.42
CA SER A 363 -33.64 2.37 -28.08
C SER A 363 -32.92 3.57 -27.48
N VAL A 364 -31.63 3.45 -27.18
CA VAL A 364 -30.83 4.50 -26.51
C VAL A 364 -30.06 5.33 -27.52
N ASN A 365 -30.24 6.64 -27.49
CA ASN A 365 -29.37 7.56 -28.24
C ASN A 365 -28.04 7.75 -27.49
N TRP A 366 -27.05 6.89 -27.80
CA TRP A 366 -25.72 6.88 -27.15
C TRP A 366 -24.89 8.15 -27.39
N GLU A 367 -25.27 9.01 -28.31
CA GLU A 367 -24.64 10.29 -28.54
C GLU A 367 -25.04 11.35 -27.50
N SER A 368 -26.28 11.23 -26.98
CA SER A 368 -26.91 12.22 -26.11
C SER A 368 -26.86 11.87 -24.62
N VAL A 369 -26.45 10.65 -24.26
CA VAL A 369 -26.44 10.16 -22.88
C VAL A 369 -25.01 9.94 -22.36
N ASP A 370 -24.85 10.02 -21.04
CA ASP A 370 -23.62 9.58 -20.37
C ASP A 370 -23.65 8.06 -20.18
N ILE A 371 -22.79 7.35 -20.90
CA ILE A 371 -22.71 5.88 -20.82
C ILE A 371 -22.42 5.36 -19.40
N ARG A 372 -21.78 6.18 -18.53
CA ARG A 372 -21.48 5.82 -17.15
C ARG A 372 -22.74 5.64 -16.29
N SER A 373 -23.84 6.26 -16.64
CA SER A 373 -25.13 6.09 -15.95
C SER A 373 -25.77 4.73 -16.20
N PHE A 374 -25.28 3.98 -17.19
CA PHE A 374 -25.77 2.63 -17.49
C PHE A 374 -24.86 1.56 -16.90
N GLN A 375 -25.44 0.46 -16.47
CA GLN A 375 -24.70 -0.72 -16.04
C GLN A 375 -24.59 -1.68 -17.22
N PHE A 376 -23.36 -2.09 -17.52
CA PHE A 376 -23.07 -3.12 -18.52
C PHE A 376 -22.53 -4.32 -17.78
N THR A 377 -23.15 -5.48 -17.98
CA THR A 377 -22.77 -6.72 -17.28
C THR A 377 -22.64 -7.86 -18.26
N GLN A 378 -21.63 -8.71 -18.06
CA GLN A 378 -21.46 -9.97 -18.75
C GLN A 378 -21.77 -11.11 -17.77
N PRO A 379 -22.78 -11.97 -18.06
CA PRO A 379 -23.12 -13.08 -17.18
C PRO A 379 -22.03 -14.17 -17.19
N PRO A 380 -22.07 -15.13 -16.27
CA PRO A 380 -21.24 -16.31 -16.33
C PRO A 380 -21.42 -17.05 -17.64
N SER A 381 -20.34 -17.33 -18.34
CA SER A 381 -20.31 -18.11 -19.58
C SER A 381 -18.88 -18.52 -19.93
N SER A 382 -18.68 -19.37 -20.91
CA SER A 382 -17.35 -19.73 -21.43
C SER A 382 -16.60 -18.54 -22.07
N SER A 383 -17.35 -17.52 -22.50
CA SER A 383 -16.81 -16.28 -23.10
C SER A 383 -16.62 -15.15 -22.08
N ASN A 384 -17.00 -15.35 -20.81
CA ASN A 384 -16.84 -14.32 -19.79
C ASN A 384 -15.37 -13.94 -19.63
N VAL A 385 -15.07 -12.65 -19.74
CA VAL A 385 -13.68 -12.14 -19.69
C VAL A 385 -12.98 -12.42 -18.36
N LEU A 386 -13.73 -12.66 -17.28
CA LEU A 386 -13.20 -13.03 -15.96
C LEU A 386 -13.00 -14.56 -15.81
N GLY A 387 -13.35 -15.36 -16.84
CA GLY A 387 -13.29 -16.82 -16.77
C GLY A 387 -14.17 -17.39 -15.66
N VAL A 388 -13.68 -18.45 -15.00
CA VAL A 388 -14.47 -19.20 -14.01
C VAL A 388 -14.18 -18.84 -12.55
N VAL A 389 -13.12 -18.06 -12.26
CA VAL A 389 -12.77 -17.68 -10.88
C VAL A 389 -12.26 -16.23 -10.82
N LYS A 390 -12.75 -15.48 -9.82
CA LYS A 390 -12.31 -14.12 -9.47
C LYS A 390 -11.90 -14.09 -8.01
N PHE A 391 -10.77 -13.45 -7.72
CA PHE A 391 -10.23 -13.21 -6.37
C PHE A 391 -10.34 -11.72 -6.07
N ARG A 392 -11.19 -11.35 -5.11
CA ARG A 392 -11.54 -9.97 -4.85
C ARG A 392 -10.92 -9.49 -3.53
N PHE A 393 -10.11 -8.44 -3.63
CA PHE A 393 -9.52 -7.66 -2.54
C PHE A 393 -9.96 -6.20 -2.71
N PRO A 394 -10.98 -5.75 -1.97
CA PRO A 394 -11.54 -4.40 -2.13
C PRO A 394 -10.48 -3.31 -2.01
N ASN A 395 -10.37 -2.44 -3.00
CA ASN A 395 -9.40 -1.35 -3.07
C ASN A 395 -9.96 -0.20 -3.92
N LYS A 396 -9.38 0.99 -3.80
CA LYS A 396 -9.86 2.19 -4.53
C LYS A 396 -9.59 2.18 -6.04
N HIS A 397 -8.79 1.23 -6.53
CA HIS A 397 -8.44 1.10 -7.96
C HIS A 397 -9.35 0.13 -8.69
N ASP A 398 -10.27 -0.54 -7.98
CA ASP A 398 -11.14 -1.60 -8.50
C ASP A 398 -10.37 -2.72 -9.22
N VAL A 399 -9.16 -3.02 -8.74
CA VAL A 399 -8.30 -4.08 -9.27
C VAL A 399 -8.54 -5.38 -8.50
N TYR A 400 -8.51 -6.49 -9.23
CA TYR A 400 -8.66 -7.84 -8.70
C TYR A 400 -7.86 -8.84 -9.53
N MET A 401 -7.69 -10.06 -9.05
CA MET A 401 -7.16 -11.17 -9.84
C MET A 401 -8.31 -12.02 -10.39
N HIS A 402 -8.14 -12.58 -11.58
CA HIS A 402 -9.19 -13.40 -12.21
C HIS A 402 -8.63 -14.37 -13.25
N ASP A 403 -9.47 -15.28 -13.64
CA ASP A 403 -9.29 -16.15 -14.78
C ASP A 403 -9.48 -15.40 -16.12
N THR A 404 -9.25 -16.07 -17.24
CA THR A 404 -9.49 -15.54 -18.60
C THR A 404 -9.69 -16.67 -19.60
N PRO A 405 -10.55 -16.51 -20.60
CA PRO A 405 -10.61 -17.43 -21.74
C PRO A 405 -9.38 -17.33 -22.66
N GLU A 406 -8.68 -16.17 -22.69
CA GLU A 406 -7.52 -15.89 -23.55
C GLU A 406 -6.24 -16.51 -22.98
N LYS A 407 -6.17 -17.85 -22.86
CA LYS A 407 -5.06 -18.58 -22.25
C LYS A 407 -3.76 -18.51 -23.05
N GLU A 408 -3.85 -18.32 -24.36
CA GLU A 408 -2.71 -18.20 -25.27
C GLU A 408 -1.81 -16.99 -24.95
N LEU A 409 -2.35 -15.96 -24.35
CA LEU A 409 -1.59 -14.76 -23.95
C LEU A 409 -0.51 -15.04 -22.89
N PHE A 410 -0.67 -16.11 -22.11
CA PHE A 410 0.36 -16.54 -21.15
C PHE A 410 1.63 -17.09 -21.79
N SER A 411 1.57 -17.49 -23.06
CA SER A 411 2.74 -17.96 -23.83
C SER A 411 3.60 -16.81 -24.37
N ARG A 412 3.07 -15.58 -24.38
CA ARG A 412 3.80 -14.40 -24.85
C ARG A 412 4.95 -14.06 -23.93
N THR A 413 6.06 -13.53 -24.49
CA THR A 413 7.19 -13.04 -23.70
C THR A 413 6.77 -11.85 -22.84
N GLU A 414 6.16 -10.84 -23.46
CA GLU A 414 5.52 -9.73 -22.75
C GLU A 414 4.09 -10.09 -22.37
N LYS A 415 3.69 -9.83 -21.11
CA LYS A 415 2.37 -10.19 -20.57
C LYS A 415 1.64 -8.96 -20.01
N ALA A 416 1.73 -7.85 -20.73
CA ALA A 416 1.11 -6.57 -20.38
C ALA A 416 -0.08 -6.27 -21.31
N PHE A 417 -1.22 -6.94 -21.08
CA PHE A 417 -2.38 -6.88 -21.98
C PHE A 417 -3.67 -6.39 -21.34
N SER A 418 -3.77 -6.39 -19.99
CA SER A 418 -5.00 -6.06 -19.29
C SER A 418 -5.23 -4.55 -19.14
N HIS A 419 -6.38 -4.19 -18.60
CA HIS A 419 -6.76 -2.82 -18.23
C HIS A 419 -6.45 -2.50 -16.76
N GLY A 420 -5.50 -3.22 -16.15
CA GLY A 420 -5.07 -3.01 -14.77
C GLY A 420 -5.28 -4.22 -13.86
N CYS A 421 -6.36 -4.98 -14.03
CA CYS A 421 -6.57 -6.25 -13.31
C CYS A 421 -5.52 -7.31 -13.72
N MET A 422 -5.29 -8.28 -12.86
CA MET A 422 -4.31 -9.33 -13.10
C MET A 422 -5.00 -10.64 -13.48
N ARG A 423 -4.66 -11.17 -14.67
CA ARG A 423 -5.15 -12.48 -15.10
C ARG A 423 -4.18 -13.56 -14.58
N VAL A 424 -4.70 -14.63 -14.02
CA VAL A 424 -3.93 -15.73 -13.43
C VAL A 424 -3.96 -16.94 -14.37
N LYS A 425 -2.81 -17.57 -14.62
CA LYS A 425 -2.71 -18.68 -15.58
C LYS A 425 -3.50 -19.93 -15.13
N ASN A 426 -3.31 -20.35 -13.87
CA ASN A 426 -4.02 -21.49 -13.27
C ASN A 426 -4.85 -21.04 -12.05
N PRO A 427 -5.97 -20.33 -12.26
CA PRO A 427 -6.75 -19.76 -11.17
C PRO A 427 -7.42 -20.84 -10.30
N ARG A 428 -7.74 -22.01 -10.87
CA ARG A 428 -8.23 -23.16 -10.11
C ARG A 428 -7.22 -23.54 -9.02
N ARG A 429 -5.93 -23.67 -9.37
CA ARG A 429 -4.89 -24.03 -8.41
C ARG A 429 -4.71 -22.97 -7.34
N LEU A 430 -4.79 -21.69 -7.71
CA LEU A 430 -4.77 -20.60 -6.73
C LEU A 430 -5.96 -20.71 -5.76
N ALA A 431 -7.19 -20.96 -6.27
CA ALA A 431 -8.36 -21.16 -5.42
C ALA A 431 -8.20 -22.36 -4.46
N GLU A 432 -7.64 -23.47 -4.96
CA GLU A 432 -7.34 -24.65 -4.13
C GLU A 432 -6.40 -24.30 -2.98
N VAL A 433 -5.31 -23.58 -3.24
CA VAL A 433 -4.33 -23.19 -2.21
C VAL A 433 -4.95 -22.26 -1.17
N LEU A 434 -5.70 -21.23 -1.62
CA LEU A 434 -6.32 -20.25 -0.73
C LEU A 434 -7.42 -20.87 0.13
N LEU A 435 -8.31 -21.67 -0.47
CA LEU A 435 -9.46 -22.28 0.24
C LEU A 435 -9.06 -23.48 1.09
N ALA A 436 -7.99 -24.20 0.74
CA ALA A 436 -7.42 -25.22 1.62
C ALA A 436 -6.90 -24.59 2.92
N GLU A 437 -6.18 -23.45 2.81
CA GLU A 437 -5.64 -22.73 3.97
C GLU A 437 -6.72 -22.13 4.87
N ASP A 438 -7.74 -21.49 4.24
CA ASP A 438 -8.77 -20.75 4.99
C ASP A 438 -9.89 -21.64 5.53
N LYS A 439 -10.30 -22.66 4.77
CA LYS A 439 -11.52 -23.45 5.02
C LYS A 439 -11.32 -24.97 5.02
N GLY A 440 -10.08 -25.44 4.79
CA GLY A 440 -9.81 -26.87 4.65
C GLY A 440 -10.46 -27.51 3.40
N TRP A 441 -10.79 -26.73 2.37
CA TRP A 441 -11.37 -27.28 1.16
C TRP A 441 -10.41 -28.21 0.42
N SER A 442 -10.91 -29.35 -0.01
CA SER A 442 -10.20 -30.24 -0.92
C SER A 442 -10.24 -29.72 -2.36
N SER A 443 -9.31 -30.18 -3.20
CA SER A 443 -9.32 -29.88 -4.65
C SER A 443 -10.62 -30.35 -5.34
N ALA A 444 -11.28 -31.40 -4.81
CA ALA A 444 -12.57 -31.87 -5.30
C ALA A 444 -13.69 -30.86 -5.03
N GLN A 445 -13.71 -30.23 -3.86
CA GLN A 445 -14.70 -29.18 -3.54
C GLN A 445 -14.55 -27.96 -4.44
N VAL A 446 -13.31 -27.52 -4.69
CA VAL A 446 -13.05 -26.45 -5.68
C VAL A 446 -13.46 -26.88 -7.08
N GLY A 447 -13.16 -28.13 -7.47
CA GLY A 447 -13.59 -28.70 -8.75
C GLY A 447 -15.11 -28.70 -8.92
N ASN A 448 -15.85 -29.08 -7.89
CA ASN A 448 -17.33 -29.08 -7.87
C ASN A 448 -17.90 -27.65 -7.98
N ALA A 449 -17.31 -26.67 -7.28
CA ALA A 449 -17.72 -25.26 -7.41
C ALA A 449 -17.52 -24.73 -8.84
N ILE A 450 -16.45 -25.15 -9.52
CA ILE A 450 -16.20 -24.81 -10.93
C ILE A 450 -17.17 -25.55 -11.85
N ALA A 451 -17.44 -26.85 -11.59
CA ALA A 451 -18.36 -27.65 -12.42
C ALA A 451 -19.82 -27.19 -12.28
N GLY A 452 -20.20 -26.59 -11.16
CA GLY A 452 -21.58 -26.17 -10.87
C GLY A 452 -22.12 -25.06 -11.79
N GLY A 453 -21.29 -24.32 -12.49
CA GLY A 453 -21.68 -23.36 -13.53
C GLY A 453 -22.43 -22.10 -13.05
N SER A 454 -22.81 -22.03 -11.78
CA SER A 454 -23.52 -20.89 -11.19
C SER A 454 -22.60 -20.01 -10.33
N THR A 455 -22.93 -18.72 -10.23
CA THR A 455 -22.17 -17.81 -9.39
C THR A 455 -22.23 -18.24 -7.93
N GLN A 456 -21.03 -18.46 -7.33
CA GLN A 456 -20.87 -18.75 -5.93
C GLN A 456 -19.76 -17.86 -5.35
N GLU A 457 -20.10 -17.00 -4.39
CA GLU A 457 -19.15 -16.20 -3.64
C GLU A 457 -18.78 -16.90 -2.33
N VAL A 458 -17.50 -17.14 -2.13
CA VAL A 458 -16.93 -17.70 -0.89
C VAL A 458 -16.20 -16.58 -0.16
N THR A 459 -16.76 -16.16 0.97
CA THR A 459 -16.09 -15.19 1.88
C THR A 459 -14.99 -15.91 2.65
N LEU A 460 -13.77 -15.38 2.62
CA LEU A 460 -12.66 -15.90 3.40
C LEU A 460 -12.86 -15.59 4.89
N THR A 461 -12.59 -16.56 5.75
CA THR A 461 -12.67 -16.44 7.21
C THR A 461 -11.55 -15.53 7.73
N LYS A 462 -10.34 -15.72 7.20
CA LYS A 462 -9.19 -14.85 7.42
C LYS A 462 -8.89 -14.09 6.14
N GLN A 463 -8.83 -12.76 6.23
CA GLN A 463 -8.42 -11.96 5.09
C GLN A 463 -6.97 -12.30 4.74
N VAL A 464 -6.69 -12.45 3.44
CA VAL A 464 -5.36 -12.77 2.94
C VAL A 464 -4.74 -11.51 2.36
N PRO A 465 -3.64 -10.99 2.94
CA PRO A 465 -2.93 -9.85 2.39
C PRO A 465 -2.49 -10.11 0.95
N VAL A 466 -2.68 -9.12 0.08
CA VAL A 466 -2.22 -9.10 -1.31
C VAL A 466 -1.33 -7.90 -1.50
N HIS A 467 -0.08 -8.14 -1.86
CA HIS A 467 0.91 -7.10 -2.12
C HIS A 467 1.20 -7.04 -3.62
N VAL A 468 0.65 -6.03 -4.28
CA VAL A 468 0.94 -5.74 -5.70
C VAL A 468 2.16 -4.84 -5.74
N THR A 469 3.26 -5.38 -6.25
CA THR A 469 4.60 -4.77 -6.18
C THR A 469 5.21 -4.55 -7.55
N TYR A 470 6.29 -3.76 -7.59
CA TYR A 470 6.99 -3.43 -8.83
C TYR A 470 8.50 -3.52 -8.62
N PHE A 471 9.01 -4.75 -8.41
CA PHE A 471 10.43 -4.98 -8.27
C PHE A 471 11.07 -5.32 -9.62
N THR A 472 11.97 -4.45 -10.07
CA THR A 472 12.75 -4.62 -11.30
C THR A 472 14.10 -5.28 -11.03
N ALA A 473 14.44 -5.50 -9.77
CA ALA A 473 15.59 -6.28 -9.35
C ALA A 473 15.26 -7.08 -8.09
N VAL A 474 15.64 -8.34 -8.09
CA VAL A 474 15.60 -9.25 -6.94
C VAL A 474 16.90 -10.06 -6.92
N VAL A 475 17.27 -10.56 -5.75
CA VAL A 475 18.41 -11.48 -5.63
C VAL A 475 17.85 -12.88 -5.39
N ASP A 476 18.20 -13.83 -6.26
CA ASP A 476 17.74 -15.21 -6.13
C ASP A 476 18.42 -15.97 -4.97
N ASP A 477 18.11 -17.25 -4.84
CA ASP A 477 18.66 -18.07 -3.76
C ASP A 477 20.15 -18.41 -3.97
N ASP A 478 20.63 -18.33 -5.21
CA ASP A 478 22.05 -18.50 -5.56
C ASP A 478 22.85 -17.18 -5.37
N GLY A 479 22.21 -16.12 -4.87
CA GLY A 479 22.83 -14.81 -4.67
C GLY A 479 22.99 -13.97 -5.95
N GLN A 480 22.41 -14.42 -7.08
CA GLN A 480 22.49 -13.71 -8.35
C GLN A 480 21.45 -12.62 -8.47
N LEU A 481 21.85 -11.44 -8.93
CA LEU A 481 20.95 -10.33 -9.22
C LEU A 481 20.16 -10.61 -10.49
N LYS A 482 18.85 -10.90 -10.35
CA LYS A 482 17.89 -10.99 -11.46
C LYS A 482 17.28 -9.63 -11.71
N THR A 483 17.19 -9.23 -12.97
CA THR A 483 16.60 -7.94 -13.35
C THR A 483 15.47 -8.14 -14.34
N PHE A 484 14.43 -7.30 -14.22
CA PHE A 484 13.24 -7.30 -15.06
C PHE A 484 13.10 -5.95 -15.78
N ALA A 485 12.40 -5.94 -16.91
CA ALA A 485 12.15 -4.73 -17.66
C ALA A 485 11.33 -3.70 -16.84
N ASP A 486 11.69 -2.42 -16.93
CA ASP A 486 10.90 -1.31 -16.34
C ASP A 486 9.68 -1.01 -17.23
N LEU A 487 8.67 -1.88 -17.14
CA LEU A 487 7.49 -1.91 -17.99
C LEU A 487 6.73 -0.57 -18.05
N TYR A 488 6.65 0.13 -16.92
CA TYR A 488 5.89 1.38 -16.78
C TYR A 488 6.78 2.63 -16.64
N GLY A 489 8.10 2.48 -16.73
CA GLY A 489 9.04 3.59 -16.57
C GLY A 489 9.11 4.14 -15.14
N HIS A 490 8.83 3.28 -14.13
CA HIS A 490 8.86 3.70 -12.74
C HIS A 490 10.27 3.87 -12.19
N ASP A 491 11.27 3.10 -12.67
CA ASP A 491 12.65 3.16 -12.16
C ASP A 491 13.27 4.53 -12.34
N SER A 492 13.13 5.09 -13.56
CA SER A 492 13.69 6.41 -13.86
C SER A 492 13.06 7.53 -13.02
N ARG A 493 11.76 7.42 -12.69
CA ARG A 493 11.05 8.38 -11.83
C ARG A 493 11.49 8.26 -10.38
N VAL A 494 11.54 7.03 -9.86
CA VAL A 494 12.01 6.76 -8.50
C VAL A 494 13.46 7.23 -8.35
N PHE A 495 14.32 6.93 -9.32
CA PHE A 495 15.72 7.35 -9.28
C PHE A 495 15.88 8.89 -9.34
N ALA A 496 15.12 9.57 -10.21
CA ALA A 496 15.10 11.03 -10.26
C ALA A 496 14.66 11.64 -8.91
N ALA A 497 13.64 11.06 -8.26
CA ALA A 497 13.20 11.48 -6.94
C ALA A 497 14.28 11.27 -5.87
N LEU A 498 14.99 10.14 -5.90
CA LEU A 498 16.10 9.85 -4.99
C LEU A 498 17.25 10.86 -5.13
N GLU A 499 17.45 11.41 -6.31
CA GLU A 499 18.46 12.44 -6.59
C GLU A 499 17.94 13.88 -6.39
N GLY A 500 16.69 14.05 -5.93
CA GLY A 500 16.07 15.38 -5.78
C GLY A 500 15.81 16.09 -7.11
N ARG A 501 15.86 15.37 -8.24
CA ARG A 501 15.58 15.93 -9.57
C ARG A 501 14.06 16.03 -9.82
N PRO A 502 13.60 17.05 -10.59
CA PRO A 502 12.20 17.17 -10.94
C PRO A 502 11.66 15.92 -11.66
N ILE A 503 10.53 15.41 -11.20
CA ILE A 503 9.85 14.26 -11.82
C ILE A 503 8.89 14.81 -12.87
N LYS A 504 9.06 14.41 -14.12
CA LYS A 504 8.05 14.63 -15.14
C LYS A 504 6.88 13.68 -14.88
N LEU A 505 5.79 14.21 -14.32
CA LEU A 505 4.53 13.48 -14.27
C LEU A 505 4.09 13.21 -15.71
N ILE A 506 4.09 11.94 -16.12
CA ILE A 506 3.35 11.57 -17.32
C ILE A 506 1.90 11.86 -16.98
N ALA A 507 1.29 12.84 -17.67
CA ALA A 507 -0.11 13.11 -17.53
C ALA A 507 -0.87 11.81 -17.86
N GLN A 508 -1.19 11.05 -16.82
CA GLN A 508 -2.12 9.94 -16.95
C GLN A 508 -3.46 10.62 -17.22
N SER A 509 -3.85 10.60 -18.49
CA SER A 509 -5.20 10.98 -18.84
C SER A 509 -6.11 10.05 -18.06
N ASP A 510 -6.79 10.58 -17.05
CA ASP A 510 -7.93 9.91 -16.45
C ASP A 510 -8.91 9.64 -17.60
N PRO A 511 -9.10 8.38 -18.01
CA PRO A 511 -9.99 8.11 -19.15
C PRO A 511 -11.41 8.60 -18.88
N SER A 512 -11.82 8.68 -17.59
CA SER A 512 -13.12 9.19 -17.18
C SER A 512 -13.18 10.72 -17.20
N ALA A 513 -12.06 11.43 -17.08
CA ALA A 513 -12.01 12.91 -17.04
C ALA A 513 -12.07 13.58 -18.41
N ARG A 514 -11.78 12.85 -19.49
CA ARG A 514 -11.80 13.44 -20.86
C ARG A 514 -13.17 13.88 -21.34
N GLU A 515 -14.25 13.30 -20.81
CA GLU A 515 -15.63 13.58 -21.24
C GLU A 515 -16.32 14.71 -20.44
N VAL A 516 -15.78 15.08 -19.28
CA VAL A 516 -16.34 16.17 -18.42
C VAL A 516 -16.24 17.55 -19.08
N ARG A 517 -15.43 17.73 -20.14
CA ARG A 517 -15.30 19.01 -20.87
C ARG A 517 -16.25 19.17 -22.07
N ARG A 518 -17.04 18.15 -22.38
CA ARG A 518 -18.12 18.26 -23.39
C ARG A 518 -19.44 18.45 -22.65
N SER A 519 -20.30 19.32 -23.17
CA SER A 519 -21.60 19.76 -22.62
C SER A 519 -22.34 18.68 -21.79
N PRO A 520 -23.03 19.04 -20.71
CA PRO A 520 -23.67 18.08 -19.83
C PRO A 520 -24.60 17.16 -20.65
N ALA A 521 -24.29 15.87 -20.67
CA ALA A 521 -25.13 14.86 -21.29
C ALA A 521 -26.51 14.89 -20.62
N LYS A 522 -27.57 14.88 -21.42
CA LYS A 522 -28.95 14.84 -20.88
C LYS A 522 -29.13 13.53 -20.13
N ALA A 523 -29.81 13.59 -18.97
CA ALA A 523 -30.18 12.39 -18.24
C ALA A 523 -31.11 11.53 -19.12
N TYR A 524 -30.82 10.22 -19.21
CA TYR A 524 -31.69 9.28 -19.89
C TYR A 524 -33.06 9.24 -19.20
N ARG A 525 -34.13 9.48 -19.95
CA ARG A 525 -35.51 9.22 -19.53
C ARG A 525 -35.99 8.00 -20.29
N PRO A 526 -36.32 6.88 -19.62
CA PRO A 526 -36.93 5.73 -20.30
C PRO A 526 -38.22 6.21 -20.95
N ALA A 527 -38.47 5.78 -22.20
CA ALA A 527 -39.77 6.00 -22.80
C ALA A 527 -40.81 5.36 -21.85
N ASN A 528 -41.75 6.14 -21.36
CA ASN A 528 -42.90 5.57 -20.67
C ASN A 528 -43.52 4.58 -21.64
N ASP A 529 -43.64 3.31 -21.26
CA ASP A 529 -44.62 2.40 -21.81
C ASP A 529 -45.98 3.00 -21.50
N GLY A 530 -46.36 3.96 -22.31
CA GLY A 530 -47.73 4.44 -22.38
C GLY A 530 -48.57 3.26 -22.82
N GLY A 531 -48.98 2.47 -21.84
CA GLY A 531 -49.90 1.40 -22.02
C GLY A 531 -51.13 1.94 -22.75
N LEU A 532 -51.70 1.10 -23.57
CA LEU A 532 -52.94 1.21 -24.36
C LEU A 532 -54.16 1.85 -23.65
N ALA A 533 -53.99 2.40 -22.45
CA ALA A 533 -55.05 3.06 -21.67
C ALA A 533 -55.38 4.49 -22.14
N SER A 534 -54.58 5.14 -22.99
CA SER A 534 -54.85 6.51 -23.46
C SER A 534 -55.63 6.56 -24.79
N ILE A 535 -55.88 5.41 -25.44
CA ILE A 535 -56.62 5.37 -26.72
C ILE A 535 -58.14 5.23 -26.49
N PHE A 536 -58.59 4.85 -25.28
CA PHE A 536 -60.00 4.65 -24.98
C PHE A 536 -60.73 5.79 -24.29
N SER A 537 -60.06 6.90 -23.92
CA SER A 537 -60.73 8.05 -23.28
C SER A 537 -61.32 9.09 -24.25
N GLY A 538 -61.19 8.90 -25.55
CA GLY A 538 -61.68 9.83 -26.58
C GLY A 538 -63.00 9.40 -27.28
N LEU A 539 -63.62 8.27 -26.92
CA LEU A 539 -64.75 7.74 -27.67
C LEU A 539 -66.08 7.67 -26.90
N PHE A 540 -66.16 8.10 -25.65
CA PHE A 540 -67.43 8.25 -24.92
C PHE A 540 -67.38 9.53 -24.06
N GLY A 541 -67.77 10.62 -24.68
CA GLY A 541 -68.03 11.87 -24.01
C GLY A 541 -69.03 12.67 -24.81
N ASN A 542 -70.31 12.53 -24.45
CA ASN A 542 -71.32 13.53 -24.64
C ASN A 542 -71.39 14.39 -23.42
#